data_b0ab367e3abd0188d659ea2945d77663
#
_entry.id   b0ab367e3abd0188d659ea2945d77663
#
_cell.length_a   1.000
_cell.length_b   1.000
_cell.length_c   1.000
_cell.angle_alpha   90.00
_cell.angle_beta   90.00
_cell.angle_gamma   90.00
#
_symmetry.space_group_name_H-M   'P 1'
#
loop_
_entity.id
_entity.type
_entity.pdbx_description
1 polymer ?
#
loop_
_entity_poly.entity_id
_entity_poly.type
_entity_poly.pdbx_seq_one_letter_code
_entity_poly.pdbx_strand_id
1 'polypeptide(L)'
;VPALTRSTDILAQQIRAQSVDMEALKPALPDFSLSVTAGRENILNNFLKTKKVSFGALDIEGVNCDSLPVSLRIKAERLAWGGVVLDTLTAGIAQDGRRLDYFLRTANVPGNLDNVALAGLYGHVAGNRGQVNLCQKNRAGREGFRFGLDVAWNDSLVRAGVTPPDPVFGYEPWTVNPGNYLVYRYGKSIDADLDMRHGDQRFAIRTVPGAGASDDIRLDIAGLNIGSALGLLPSAPPVDGVLGTDMTLGMTPDSLTLRGDLSIAELSYDKRRFGNIDFGLYYKQDQGHVADARLTLDGAEVLTVRGDYRAERESPLDLTATIPGFPLQQANVFLPDDLIRLSGRLQAKIHAGGTADRPRLDGGVHFAQTEIRVPMIGTSFRLSSDTIRIDDSRVIFDNYTLLAPNSKPLTIVSEADLADFSRMTADLALR
;
A
#
# COMPACT_ATOMS: atom_id res chain seq x y z
N VAL A 1 18.05 14.29 -38.42
CA VAL A 1 18.91 13.30 -37.73
C VAL A 1 19.92 13.98 -36.78
N PRO A 2 20.72 15.00 -37.15
CA PRO A 2 21.73 15.61 -36.24
C PRO A 2 21.11 16.31 -35.01
N ALA A 3 19.95 16.95 -35.13
CA ALA A 3 19.25 17.61 -34.02
C ALA A 3 18.74 16.61 -32.98
N LEU A 4 18.17 15.50 -33.41
CA LEU A 4 17.72 14.43 -32.49
C LEU A 4 18.87 13.80 -31.73
N THR A 5 20.03 13.59 -32.37
CA THR A 5 21.22 13.07 -31.70
C THR A 5 21.72 14.04 -30.63
N ARG A 6 21.76 15.34 -30.93
CA ARG A 6 22.17 16.37 -29.97
C ARG A 6 21.19 16.48 -28.77
N SER A 7 19.89 16.40 -29.00
CA SER A 7 18.90 16.41 -27.91
C SER A 7 19.04 15.19 -27.02
N THR A 8 19.26 13.99 -27.59
CA THR A 8 19.49 12.77 -26.82
C THR A 8 20.77 12.83 -26.02
N ASP A 9 21.83 13.42 -26.52
CA ASP A 9 23.09 13.58 -25.82
C ASP A 9 22.95 14.55 -24.62
N ILE A 10 22.28 15.69 -24.80
CA ILE A 10 22.02 16.65 -23.73
C ILE A 10 21.09 16.04 -22.67
N LEU A 11 20.03 15.34 -23.07
CA LEU A 11 19.16 14.62 -22.15
C LEU A 11 19.94 13.55 -21.36
N ALA A 12 20.77 12.76 -22.05
CA ALA A 12 21.60 11.76 -21.40
C ALA A 12 22.61 12.40 -20.42
N GLN A 13 23.16 13.56 -20.76
CA GLN A 13 24.04 14.32 -19.89
C GLN A 13 23.30 14.87 -18.66
N GLN A 14 22.10 15.45 -18.84
CA GLN A 14 21.27 15.95 -17.73
C GLN A 14 20.81 14.82 -16.82
N ILE A 15 20.42 13.66 -17.38
CA ILE A 15 20.07 12.48 -16.60
C ILE A 15 21.28 11.99 -15.78
N ARG A 16 22.47 11.92 -16.37
CA ARG A 16 23.70 11.54 -15.64
C ARG A 16 24.08 12.56 -14.57
N ALA A 17 23.90 13.85 -14.86
CA ALA A 17 24.13 14.94 -13.91
C ALA A 17 22.99 15.08 -12.88
N GLN A 18 21.92 14.30 -13.01
CA GLN A 18 20.72 14.40 -12.18
C GLN A 18 20.20 15.84 -12.06
N SER A 19 20.22 16.58 -13.15
CA SER A 19 19.91 18.00 -13.17
C SER A 19 19.12 18.36 -14.42
N VAL A 20 18.07 19.17 -14.28
CA VAL A 20 17.24 19.64 -15.39
C VAL A 20 17.53 21.11 -15.68
N ASP A 21 18.00 21.41 -16.90
CA ASP A 21 18.21 22.76 -17.41
C ASP A 21 17.50 22.94 -18.76
N MET A 22 16.36 23.59 -18.73
CA MET A 22 15.53 23.79 -19.92
C MET A 22 16.12 24.81 -20.90
N GLU A 23 16.92 25.79 -20.43
CA GLU A 23 17.62 26.73 -21.33
C GLU A 23 18.70 26.02 -22.16
N ALA A 24 19.38 25.03 -21.59
CA ALA A 24 20.33 24.21 -22.32
C ALA A 24 19.65 23.17 -23.23
N LEU A 25 18.50 22.64 -22.83
CA LEU A 25 17.78 21.61 -23.58
C LEU A 25 16.99 22.16 -24.76
N LYS A 26 16.30 23.30 -24.59
CA LYS A 26 15.40 23.88 -25.60
C LYS A 26 16.07 24.07 -26.97
N PRO A 27 17.26 24.68 -27.10
CA PRO A 27 17.90 24.88 -28.41
C PRO A 27 18.30 23.59 -29.12
N ALA A 28 18.36 22.48 -28.37
CA ALA A 28 18.68 21.17 -28.91
C ALA A 28 17.44 20.37 -29.33
N LEU A 29 16.24 20.77 -28.91
CA LEU A 29 15.00 20.17 -29.38
C LEU A 29 14.68 20.68 -30.78
N PRO A 30 14.13 19.82 -31.67
CA PRO A 30 13.66 20.29 -32.96
C PRO A 30 12.46 21.23 -32.78
N ASP A 31 12.32 22.20 -33.67
CA ASP A 31 11.08 22.96 -33.77
C ASP A 31 9.94 22.04 -34.16
N PHE A 32 8.85 22.12 -33.44
CA PHE A 32 7.64 21.36 -33.74
C PHE A 32 6.38 22.12 -33.31
N SER A 33 5.31 21.83 -34.03
CA SER A 33 3.95 22.12 -33.60
C SER A 33 3.17 20.82 -33.75
N LEU A 34 2.60 20.35 -32.67
CA LEU A 34 1.84 19.10 -32.59
C LEU A 34 0.40 19.43 -32.21
N SER A 35 -0.56 18.95 -32.98
CA SER A 35 -1.98 18.95 -32.62
C SER A 35 -2.58 17.60 -33.00
N VAL A 36 -3.11 16.88 -32.01
CA VAL A 36 -3.79 15.59 -32.18
C VAL A 36 -5.12 15.65 -31.51
N THR A 37 -6.18 15.38 -32.26
CA THR A 37 -7.55 15.23 -31.73
C THR A 37 -8.06 13.86 -32.11
N ALA A 38 -8.56 13.11 -31.13
CA ALA A 38 -9.07 11.77 -31.32
C ALA A 38 -10.37 11.57 -30.53
N GLY A 39 -11.40 11.09 -31.20
CA GLY A 39 -12.68 10.72 -30.59
C GLY A 39 -12.66 9.28 -30.06
N ARG A 40 -13.83 8.78 -29.67
CA ARG A 40 -14.00 7.46 -29.09
C ARG A 40 -13.62 6.30 -30.04
N GLU A 41 -13.89 6.45 -31.32
CA GLU A 41 -13.68 5.41 -32.34
C GLU A 41 -12.45 5.74 -33.19
N ASN A 42 -11.30 5.29 -32.76
CA ASN A 42 -10.02 5.45 -33.44
C ASN A 42 -9.05 4.31 -33.11
N ILE A 43 -7.99 4.20 -33.92
CA ILE A 43 -7.00 3.12 -33.78
C ILE A 43 -6.31 3.14 -32.41
N LEU A 44 -5.96 4.32 -31.89
CA LEU A 44 -5.29 4.47 -30.61
C LEU A 44 -6.17 3.97 -29.46
N ASN A 45 -7.45 4.39 -29.43
CA ASN A 45 -8.38 3.94 -28.39
C ASN A 45 -8.65 2.43 -28.47
N ASN A 46 -8.74 1.88 -29.70
CA ASN A 46 -8.89 0.44 -29.88
C ASN A 46 -7.66 -0.34 -29.38
N PHE A 47 -6.46 0.17 -29.61
CA PHE A 47 -5.24 -0.41 -29.04
C PHE A 47 -5.24 -0.29 -27.49
N LEU A 48 -5.58 0.85 -26.93
CA LEU A 48 -5.60 1.06 -25.46
C LEU A 48 -6.66 0.18 -24.78
N LYS A 49 -7.78 -0.13 -25.41
CA LYS A 49 -8.78 -1.07 -24.89
C LYS A 49 -8.19 -2.48 -24.64
N THR A 50 -7.22 -2.91 -25.44
CA THR A 50 -6.50 -4.19 -25.18
C THR A 50 -5.73 -4.16 -23.87
N LYS A 51 -5.39 -2.98 -23.37
CA LYS A 51 -4.73 -2.73 -22.09
C LYS A 51 -5.70 -2.31 -20.96
N LYS A 52 -7.01 -2.49 -21.18
CA LYS A 52 -8.10 -2.09 -20.27
C LYS A 52 -8.12 -0.57 -19.98
N VAL A 53 -7.66 0.24 -20.94
CA VAL A 53 -7.72 1.71 -20.92
C VAL A 53 -8.57 2.17 -22.09
N SER A 54 -9.43 3.18 -21.89
CA SER A 54 -10.20 3.80 -22.96
C SER A 54 -10.51 5.25 -22.63
N PHE A 55 -10.80 6.06 -23.66
CA PHE A 55 -11.20 7.45 -23.51
C PHE A 55 -12.39 7.78 -24.41
N GLY A 56 -13.13 8.85 -24.08
CA GLY A 56 -14.20 9.42 -24.91
C GLY A 56 -13.66 10.40 -25.96
N ALA A 57 -12.76 11.28 -25.54
CA ALA A 57 -12.02 12.20 -26.40
C ALA A 57 -10.60 12.39 -25.87
N LEU A 58 -9.68 12.69 -26.78
CA LEU A 58 -8.27 12.97 -26.47
C LEU A 58 -7.80 14.13 -27.34
N ASP A 59 -7.26 15.17 -26.70
CA ASP A 59 -6.61 16.29 -27.35
C ASP A 59 -5.16 16.37 -26.83
N ILE A 60 -4.21 16.51 -27.75
CA ILE A 60 -2.79 16.71 -27.47
C ILE A 60 -2.32 17.93 -28.24
N GLU A 61 -1.77 18.88 -27.54
CA GLU A 61 -1.16 20.09 -28.10
C GLU A 61 0.28 20.21 -27.60
N GLY A 62 1.19 20.54 -28.51
CA GLY A 62 2.58 20.73 -28.14
C GLY A 62 3.27 21.71 -29.08
N VAL A 63 4.19 22.50 -28.54
CA VAL A 63 4.97 23.46 -29.32
C VAL A 63 6.39 23.57 -28.77
N ASN A 64 7.34 23.70 -29.68
CA ASN A 64 8.68 24.19 -29.45
C ASN A 64 9.11 25.01 -30.66
N CYS A 65 9.44 26.28 -30.48
CA CYS A 65 10.06 27.13 -31.50
C CYS A 65 10.84 28.27 -30.83
N ASP A 66 11.64 29.00 -31.58
CA ASP A 66 12.49 30.08 -31.05
C ASP A 66 11.72 31.14 -30.25
N SER A 67 10.51 31.46 -30.69
CA SER A 67 9.68 32.52 -30.11
C SER A 67 8.74 32.07 -28.98
N LEU A 68 8.56 30.76 -28.77
CA LEU A 68 7.67 30.21 -27.76
C LEU A 68 8.40 29.22 -26.85
N PRO A 69 8.06 29.20 -25.54
CA PRO A 69 8.60 28.18 -24.64
C PRO A 69 8.11 26.78 -25.01
N VAL A 70 8.91 25.78 -24.68
CA VAL A 70 8.48 24.37 -24.83
C VAL A 70 7.24 24.13 -24.00
N SER A 71 6.19 23.58 -24.62
CA SER A 71 5.00 23.16 -23.91
C SER A 71 4.38 21.91 -24.54
N LEU A 72 3.77 21.09 -23.70
CA LEU A 72 2.96 19.95 -24.07
C LEU A 72 1.74 19.90 -23.16
N ARG A 73 0.55 19.77 -23.73
CA ARG A 73 -0.70 19.62 -23.00
C ARG A 73 -1.48 18.43 -23.54
N ILE A 74 -2.01 17.63 -22.66
CA ILE A 74 -2.86 16.47 -22.95
C ILE A 74 -4.16 16.66 -22.20
N LYS A 75 -5.30 16.53 -22.87
CA LYS A 75 -6.62 16.49 -22.27
C LYS A 75 -7.31 15.21 -22.72
N ALA A 76 -7.74 14.40 -21.76
CA ALA A 76 -8.56 13.22 -22.03
C ALA A 76 -9.91 13.35 -21.32
N GLU A 77 -10.99 13.05 -22.05
CA GLU A 77 -12.33 13.02 -21.49
C GLU A 77 -12.81 11.58 -21.33
N ARG A 78 -13.50 11.30 -20.22
CA ARG A 78 -14.00 9.96 -19.86
C ARG A 78 -12.91 8.89 -19.97
N LEU A 79 -11.78 9.15 -19.33
CA LEU A 79 -10.69 8.19 -19.26
C LEU A 79 -11.07 7.07 -18.31
N ALA A 80 -11.21 5.87 -18.82
CA ALA A 80 -11.50 4.67 -18.03
C ALA A 80 -10.24 3.81 -17.89
N TRP A 81 -9.93 3.42 -16.65
CA TRP A 81 -8.80 2.55 -16.30
C TRP A 81 -9.09 1.78 -15.00
N GLY A 82 -8.92 0.45 -15.03
CA GLY A 82 -9.04 -0.38 -13.83
C GLY A 82 -10.40 -0.28 -13.11
N GLY A 83 -11.49 -0.01 -13.83
CA GLY A 83 -12.83 0.15 -13.25
C GLY A 83 -13.15 1.57 -12.76
N VAL A 84 -12.17 2.49 -12.76
CA VAL A 84 -12.36 3.91 -12.44
C VAL A 84 -12.56 4.69 -13.74
N VAL A 85 -13.50 5.64 -13.74
CA VAL A 85 -13.73 6.58 -14.85
C VAL A 85 -13.48 7.99 -14.34
N LEU A 86 -12.53 8.69 -14.97
CA LEU A 86 -12.28 10.11 -14.76
C LEU A 86 -12.98 10.90 -15.88
N ASP A 87 -13.82 11.87 -15.51
CA ASP A 87 -14.56 12.62 -16.54
C ASP A 87 -13.66 13.53 -17.37
N THR A 88 -12.70 14.17 -16.71
CA THR A 88 -11.67 14.96 -17.39
C THR A 88 -10.33 14.75 -16.73
N LEU A 89 -9.33 14.38 -17.52
CA LEU A 89 -7.92 14.39 -17.12
C LEU A 89 -7.18 15.39 -17.99
N THR A 90 -6.43 16.30 -17.37
CA THR A 90 -5.54 17.23 -18.06
C THR A 90 -4.14 17.09 -17.49
N ALA A 91 -3.16 16.89 -18.35
CA ALA A 91 -1.75 16.85 -17.99
C ALA A 91 -0.97 17.82 -18.87
N GLY A 92 0.15 18.31 -18.35
CA GLY A 92 1.01 19.15 -19.17
C GLY A 92 2.36 19.42 -18.54
N ILE A 93 3.25 19.87 -19.40
CA ILE A 93 4.55 20.44 -19.06
C ILE A 93 4.70 21.79 -19.76
N ALA A 94 5.40 22.71 -19.12
CA ALA A 94 5.72 24.01 -19.71
C ALA A 94 7.09 24.49 -19.22
N GLN A 95 7.85 25.08 -20.12
CA GLN A 95 9.11 25.73 -19.79
C GLN A 95 8.86 27.12 -19.22
N ASP A 96 9.52 27.45 -18.11
CA ASP A 96 9.62 28.79 -17.54
C ASP A 96 11.10 29.12 -17.24
N GLY A 97 11.78 29.76 -18.20
CA GLY A 97 13.23 29.95 -18.12
C GLY A 97 13.97 28.61 -18.08
N ARG A 98 14.77 28.42 -17.02
CA ARG A 98 15.49 27.15 -16.77
C ARG A 98 14.64 26.06 -16.13
N ARG A 99 13.43 26.40 -15.71
CA ARG A 99 12.51 25.54 -14.97
C ARG A 99 11.58 24.80 -15.94
N LEU A 100 11.24 23.57 -15.59
CA LEU A 100 10.17 22.81 -16.21
C LEU A 100 9.03 22.68 -15.20
N ASP A 101 7.91 23.35 -15.48
CA ASP A 101 6.65 23.18 -14.74
C ASP A 101 5.90 21.97 -15.27
N TYR A 102 5.21 21.27 -14.38
CA TYR A 102 4.37 20.14 -14.74
C TYR A 102 3.08 20.11 -13.91
N PHE A 103 2.03 19.58 -14.52
CA PHE A 103 0.77 19.34 -13.82
C PHE A 103 0.04 18.12 -14.37
N LEU A 104 -0.73 17.49 -13.50
CA LEU A 104 -1.73 16.48 -13.79
C LEU A 104 -2.97 16.84 -12.97
N ARG A 105 -4.14 16.99 -13.60
CA ARG A 105 -5.39 17.36 -12.92
C ARG A 105 -6.53 16.50 -13.42
N THR A 106 -7.39 16.08 -12.51
CA THR A 106 -8.68 15.46 -12.85
C THR A 106 -9.82 16.29 -12.30
N ALA A 107 -10.92 16.34 -13.07
CA ALA A 107 -12.18 16.91 -12.63
C ALA A 107 -13.29 15.92 -12.96
N ASN A 108 -14.20 15.68 -12.01
CA ASN A 108 -15.30 14.72 -12.14
C ASN A 108 -16.64 15.43 -11.99
N VAL A 109 -17.64 15.02 -12.79
CA VAL A 109 -19.00 15.56 -12.75
C VAL A 109 -19.78 15.04 -11.52
N PRO A 110 -20.88 15.71 -11.11
CA PRO A 110 -21.74 15.23 -10.04
C PRO A 110 -22.22 13.78 -10.26
N GLY A 111 -22.20 12.98 -9.18
CA GLY A 111 -22.56 11.56 -9.22
C GLY A 111 -21.44 10.63 -9.65
N ASN A 112 -20.26 11.17 -10.01
CA ASN A 112 -19.07 10.38 -10.27
C ASN A 112 -17.94 10.85 -9.33
N LEU A 113 -17.43 9.93 -8.50
CA LEU A 113 -16.32 10.16 -7.57
C LEU A 113 -16.51 11.43 -6.70
N ASP A 114 -17.65 11.59 -6.06
CA ASP A 114 -18.03 12.82 -5.32
C ASP A 114 -17.04 13.23 -4.23
N ASN A 115 -16.31 12.27 -3.63
CA ASN A 115 -15.21 12.53 -2.71
C ASN A 115 -13.94 13.04 -3.42
N VAL A 116 -13.82 12.85 -4.74
CA VAL A 116 -12.71 13.34 -5.58
C VAL A 116 -13.28 14.15 -6.75
N ALA A 117 -13.93 15.27 -6.47
CA ALA A 117 -14.44 16.16 -7.51
C ALA A 117 -13.31 16.80 -8.30
N LEU A 118 -12.23 17.16 -7.63
CA LEU A 118 -10.98 17.64 -8.20
C LEU A 118 -9.81 16.95 -7.52
N ALA A 119 -8.83 16.52 -8.29
CA ALA A 119 -7.52 16.13 -7.77
C ALA A 119 -6.43 16.64 -8.69
N GLY A 120 -5.26 16.91 -8.13
CA GLY A 120 -4.14 17.42 -8.89
C GLY A 120 -2.80 17.08 -8.27
N LEU A 121 -1.84 16.88 -9.16
CA LEU A 121 -0.42 16.86 -8.88
C LEU A 121 0.21 17.95 -9.73
N TYR A 122 1.00 18.82 -9.15
CA TYR A 122 1.68 19.90 -9.88
C TYR A 122 2.98 20.29 -9.19
N GLY A 123 3.87 20.86 -9.95
CA GLY A 123 5.15 21.30 -9.42
C GLY A 123 6.08 21.75 -10.50
N HIS A 124 7.36 21.80 -10.15
CA HIS A 124 8.41 22.17 -11.08
C HIS A 124 9.72 21.45 -10.76
N VAL A 125 10.63 21.46 -11.74
CA VAL A 125 11.99 20.98 -11.61
C VAL A 125 12.92 22.02 -12.24
N ALA A 126 14.00 22.36 -11.54
CA ALA A 126 15.08 23.24 -12.03
C ALA A 126 16.40 22.83 -11.39
N GLY A 127 17.41 22.55 -12.20
CA GLY A 127 18.67 22.01 -11.71
C GLY A 127 18.46 20.68 -10.97
N ASN A 128 18.97 20.61 -9.78
CA ASN A 128 18.84 19.47 -8.86
C ASN A 128 17.84 19.73 -7.73
N ARG A 129 16.82 20.52 -8.00
CA ARG A 129 15.73 20.83 -7.10
C ARG A 129 14.38 20.67 -7.79
N GLY A 130 13.38 20.30 -7.03
CA GLY A 130 12.01 20.21 -7.51
C GLY A 130 11.01 20.44 -6.40
N GLN A 131 9.80 20.78 -6.79
CA GLN A 131 8.65 20.85 -5.90
C GLN A 131 7.55 19.95 -6.45
N VAL A 132 6.92 19.19 -5.58
CA VAL A 132 5.77 18.34 -5.89
C VAL A 132 4.64 18.74 -4.97
N ASN A 133 3.48 19.05 -5.52
CA ASN A 133 2.27 19.37 -4.75
C ASN A 133 1.14 18.43 -5.17
N LEU A 134 0.43 17.93 -4.18
CA LEU A 134 -0.77 17.11 -4.33
C LEU A 134 -1.95 17.85 -3.71
N CYS A 135 -3.09 17.84 -4.36
CA CYS A 135 -4.33 18.38 -3.82
C CYS A 135 -5.53 17.52 -4.23
N GLN A 136 -6.54 17.52 -3.39
CA GLN A 136 -7.84 16.90 -3.67
C GLN A 136 -8.94 17.73 -3.02
N LYS A 137 -10.06 17.90 -3.74
CA LYS A 137 -11.27 18.53 -3.24
C LYS A 137 -12.47 17.63 -3.51
N ASN A 138 -13.36 17.59 -2.54
CA ASN A 138 -14.66 16.93 -2.71
C ASN A 138 -15.66 17.83 -3.46
N ARG A 139 -16.86 17.32 -3.71
CA ARG A 139 -17.93 18.06 -4.41
C ARG A 139 -18.36 19.35 -3.70
N ALA A 140 -18.28 19.41 -2.37
CA ALA A 140 -18.57 20.62 -1.58
C ALA A 140 -17.43 21.65 -1.64
N GLY A 141 -16.36 21.40 -2.39
CA GLY A 141 -15.19 22.28 -2.49
C GLY A 141 -14.26 22.23 -1.30
N ARG A 142 -14.50 21.35 -0.30
CA ARG A 142 -13.58 21.18 0.82
C ARG A 142 -12.31 20.48 0.36
N GLU A 143 -11.16 20.99 0.79
CA GLU A 143 -9.88 20.33 0.59
C GLU A 143 -9.79 19.13 1.53
N GLY A 144 -9.73 17.93 0.97
CA GLY A 144 -9.51 16.70 1.74
C GLY A 144 -8.04 16.39 1.89
N PHE A 145 -7.26 16.80 0.89
CA PHE A 145 -5.82 16.62 0.86
C PHE A 145 -5.13 17.80 0.18
N ARG A 146 -4.10 18.34 0.82
CA ARG A 146 -3.15 19.32 0.27
C ARG A 146 -1.80 19.08 0.91
N PHE A 147 -0.86 18.61 0.13
CA PHE A 147 0.47 18.25 0.61
C PHE A 147 1.51 18.55 -0.46
N GLY A 148 2.63 19.09 -0.07
CA GLY A 148 3.73 19.35 -0.97
C GLY A 148 5.06 18.96 -0.36
N LEU A 149 6.03 18.76 -1.24
CA LEU A 149 7.42 18.49 -0.90
C LEU A 149 8.34 19.40 -1.74
N ASP A 150 9.23 20.08 -1.07
CA ASP A 150 10.44 20.62 -1.70
C ASP A 150 11.51 19.54 -1.66
N VAL A 151 12.08 19.19 -2.81
CA VAL A 151 13.04 18.11 -2.95
C VAL A 151 14.33 18.65 -3.57
N ALA A 152 15.45 18.33 -2.95
CA ALA A 152 16.78 18.58 -3.51
C ALA A 152 17.59 17.28 -3.52
N TRP A 153 18.35 17.04 -4.57
CA TRP A 153 19.15 15.81 -4.71
C TRP A 153 20.52 16.09 -5.31
N ASN A 154 21.44 15.17 -5.08
CA ASN A 154 22.73 15.09 -5.73
C ASN A 154 23.19 13.62 -5.77
N ASP A 155 24.43 13.38 -6.22
CA ASP A 155 25.00 12.03 -6.36
C ASP A 155 25.09 11.25 -5.03
N SER A 156 24.91 11.91 -3.89
CA SER A 156 25.12 11.33 -2.57
C SER A 156 23.84 11.24 -1.74
N LEU A 157 22.85 12.10 -1.99
CA LEU A 157 21.66 12.19 -1.16
C LEU A 157 20.44 12.79 -1.88
N VAL A 158 19.28 12.48 -1.33
CA VAL A 158 18.02 13.21 -1.55
C VAL A 158 17.59 13.83 -0.23
N ARG A 159 17.23 15.11 -0.26
CA ARG A 159 16.59 15.83 0.86
C ARG A 159 15.20 16.27 0.44
N ALA A 160 14.20 15.97 1.27
CA ALA A 160 12.84 16.45 1.10
C ALA A 160 12.39 17.23 2.34
N GLY A 161 11.54 18.22 2.16
CA GLY A 161 10.86 18.95 3.24
C GLY A 161 9.40 19.17 2.88
N VAL A 162 8.52 19.14 3.87
CA VAL A 162 7.08 19.38 3.67
C VAL A 162 6.81 20.85 3.48
N THR A 163 6.02 21.19 2.46
CA THR A 163 5.54 22.54 2.13
C THR A 163 4.11 22.44 1.56
N PRO A 164 3.19 23.37 1.78
CA PRO A 164 3.27 24.49 2.71
C PRO A 164 3.31 24.03 4.18
N PRO A 165 3.58 24.93 5.12
CA PRO A 165 3.66 24.58 6.55
C PRO A 165 2.32 24.16 7.19
N ASP A 166 1.21 24.29 6.47
CA ASP A 166 -0.15 23.93 6.85
C ASP A 166 -0.77 22.91 5.87
N PRO A 167 -0.19 21.69 5.72
CA PRO A 167 -0.78 20.68 4.87
C PRO A 167 -2.18 20.31 5.36
N VAL A 168 -3.03 19.84 4.43
CA VAL A 168 -4.38 19.32 4.75
C VAL A 168 -4.39 17.82 4.55
N PHE A 169 -4.88 17.08 5.52
CA PHE A 169 -5.04 15.65 5.46
C PHE A 169 -6.34 15.21 6.16
N GLY A 170 -7.16 14.42 5.51
CA GLY A 170 -8.45 13.99 6.06
C GLY A 170 -9.44 15.14 6.25
N TYR A 171 -9.42 16.17 5.39
CA TYR A 171 -10.22 17.42 5.47
C TYR A 171 -9.85 18.35 6.61
N GLU A 172 -8.75 18.10 7.31
CA GLU A 172 -8.31 18.88 8.46
C GLU A 172 -6.92 19.49 8.21
N PRO A 173 -6.68 20.75 8.60
CA PRO A 173 -5.37 21.36 8.48
C PRO A 173 -4.43 20.83 9.55
N TRP A 174 -3.22 20.48 9.15
CA TRP A 174 -2.15 20.06 10.04
C TRP A 174 -1.08 21.13 10.13
N THR A 175 -0.39 21.21 11.25
CA THR A 175 0.82 22.01 11.40
C THR A 175 2.04 21.11 11.24
N VAL A 176 3.11 21.66 10.67
CA VAL A 176 4.40 20.94 10.54
C VAL A 176 5.51 21.76 11.19
N ASN A 177 6.49 21.10 11.81
CA ASN A 177 7.60 21.79 12.45
C ASN A 177 8.41 22.61 11.44
N PRO A 178 8.85 23.84 11.81
CA PRO A 178 9.70 24.66 10.95
C PRO A 178 11.02 23.97 10.63
N GLY A 179 11.46 24.08 9.38
CA GLY A 179 12.74 23.50 8.93
C GLY A 179 12.75 21.99 8.88
N ASN A 180 11.57 21.35 8.87
CA ASN A 180 11.42 19.91 8.75
C ASN A 180 12.19 19.35 7.55
N TYR A 181 12.62 18.09 7.68
CA TYR A 181 13.35 17.42 6.61
C TYR A 181 13.31 15.89 6.73
N LEU A 182 13.51 15.24 5.60
CA LEU A 182 13.90 13.86 5.44
C LEU A 182 15.09 13.80 4.48
N VAL A 183 16.21 13.26 4.91
CA VAL A 183 17.43 13.09 4.12
C VAL A 183 17.73 11.61 3.99
N TYR A 184 17.82 11.13 2.75
CA TYR A 184 18.32 9.80 2.46
C TYR A 184 19.69 9.89 1.80
N ARG A 185 20.72 9.39 2.46
CA ARG A 185 22.08 9.24 1.90
C ARG A 185 22.18 7.85 1.30
N TYR A 186 22.36 7.79 -0.02
CA TYR A 186 22.32 6.54 -0.78
C TYR A 186 23.18 5.43 -0.16
N GLY A 187 22.51 4.33 0.22
CA GLY A 187 23.14 3.14 0.80
C GLY A 187 23.83 3.35 2.16
N LYS A 188 23.62 4.49 2.82
CA LYS A 188 24.32 4.81 4.09
C LYS A 188 23.37 5.06 5.25
N SER A 189 22.51 6.06 5.18
CA SER A 189 21.69 6.48 6.31
C SER A 189 20.44 7.24 5.88
N ILE A 190 19.47 7.24 6.76
CA ILE A 190 18.33 8.16 6.74
C ILE A 190 18.51 9.11 7.93
N ASP A 191 18.16 10.39 7.72
CA ASP A 191 18.15 11.41 8.77
C ASP A 191 16.86 12.21 8.61
N ALA A 192 16.12 12.43 9.69
CA ALA A 192 14.78 12.99 9.63
C ALA A 192 14.45 13.83 10.85
N ASP A 193 13.75 14.94 10.63
CA ASP A 193 13.04 15.72 11.64
C ASP A 193 11.75 16.24 11.02
N LEU A 194 10.70 15.42 11.02
CA LEU A 194 9.36 15.76 10.58
C LEU A 194 8.38 15.48 11.72
N ASP A 195 7.61 16.49 12.12
CA ASP A 195 6.55 16.36 13.13
C ASP A 195 5.32 17.14 12.65
N MET A 196 4.27 16.41 12.30
CA MET A 196 2.98 16.95 11.86
C MET A 196 1.93 16.70 12.93
N ARG A 197 1.06 17.70 13.19
CA ARG A 197 0.05 17.64 14.24
C ARG A 197 -1.28 18.27 13.82
N HIS A 198 -2.37 17.63 14.26
CA HIS A 198 -3.72 18.17 14.22
C HIS A 198 -4.49 17.73 15.48
N GLY A 199 -4.81 18.66 16.40
CA GLY A 199 -5.38 18.31 17.71
C GLY A 199 -4.51 17.28 18.45
N ASP A 200 -5.11 16.15 18.81
CA ASP A 200 -4.41 15.04 19.47
C ASP A 200 -3.74 14.09 18.47
N GLN A 201 -3.95 14.30 17.18
CA GLN A 201 -3.32 13.48 16.14
C GLN A 201 -1.89 13.94 15.86
N ARG A 202 -1.02 12.97 15.67
CA ARG A 202 0.39 13.21 15.37
C ARG A 202 0.93 12.21 14.36
N PHE A 203 1.79 12.70 13.48
CA PHE A 203 2.65 11.90 12.61
C PHE A 203 4.06 12.46 12.68
N ALA A 204 5.03 11.68 13.16
CA ALA A 204 6.39 12.12 13.24
C ALA A 204 7.38 11.05 12.76
N ILE A 205 8.41 11.51 12.03
CA ILE A 205 9.58 10.71 11.65
C ILE A 205 10.81 11.48 12.14
N ARG A 206 11.62 10.85 12.98
CA ARG A 206 12.79 11.50 13.59
C ARG A 206 13.99 10.58 13.66
N THR A 207 15.14 11.17 13.47
CA THR A 207 16.41 10.55 13.87
C THR A 207 16.52 10.58 15.38
N VAL A 208 16.86 9.45 16.00
CA VAL A 208 17.09 9.28 17.42
C VAL A 208 18.40 8.56 17.65
N PRO A 209 19.09 8.77 18.80
CA PRO A 209 20.30 8.03 19.11
C PRO A 209 20.04 6.52 19.07
N GLY A 210 20.81 5.80 18.25
CA GLY A 210 20.74 4.35 18.14
C GLY A 210 21.48 3.64 19.27
N ALA A 211 21.18 2.35 19.41
CA ALA A 211 21.91 1.48 20.36
C ALA A 211 23.35 1.15 19.91
N GLY A 212 23.71 1.48 18.66
CA GLY A 212 25.00 1.21 18.03
C GLY A 212 25.76 2.49 17.63
N ALA A 213 26.64 2.36 16.64
CA ALA A 213 27.45 3.46 16.13
C ALA A 213 26.68 4.39 15.16
N SER A 214 25.46 4.04 14.77
CA SER A 214 24.60 4.84 13.87
C SER A 214 23.29 5.19 14.59
N ASP A 215 22.71 6.31 14.16
CA ASP A 215 21.40 6.75 14.63
C ASP A 215 20.29 5.87 14.05
N ASP A 216 19.21 5.72 14.80
CA ASP A 216 17.99 5.02 14.42
C ASP A 216 16.94 6.02 13.91
N ILE A 217 16.00 5.55 13.11
CA ILE A 217 14.82 6.31 12.68
C ILE A 217 13.61 5.84 13.47
N ARG A 218 12.93 6.78 14.12
CA ARG A 218 11.67 6.52 14.83
C ARG A 218 10.50 7.09 14.05
N LEU A 219 9.50 6.24 13.80
CA LEU A 219 8.17 6.58 13.31
C LEU A 219 7.19 6.56 14.48
N ASP A 220 6.55 7.68 14.74
CA ASP A 220 5.55 7.85 15.79
C ASP A 220 4.25 8.37 15.15
N ILE A 221 3.18 7.59 15.26
CA ILE A 221 1.83 8.00 14.85
C ILE A 221 0.92 7.87 16.06
N ALA A 222 0.17 8.92 16.36
CA ALA A 222 -0.80 8.91 17.44
C ALA A 222 -2.16 9.40 16.94
N GLY A 223 -3.20 8.68 17.26
CA GLY A 223 -4.58 9.10 17.08
C GLY A 223 -5.04 9.30 15.63
N LEU A 224 -4.35 8.75 14.62
CA LEU A 224 -4.70 8.94 13.21
C LEU A 224 -6.00 8.21 12.85
N ASN A 225 -7.03 8.95 12.43
CA ASN A 225 -8.30 8.38 12.00
C ASN A 225 -8.18 7.74 10.60
N ILE A 226 -8.35 6.41 10.54
CA ILE A 226 -8.21 5.61 9.31
C ILE A 226 -9.32 5.95 8.32
N GLY A 227 -10.56 6.09 8.78
CA GLY A 227 -11.71 6.41 7.93
C GLY A 227 -11.57 7.75 7.24
N SER A 228 -11.09 8.78 7.94
CA SER A 228 -10.80 10.09 7.36
C SER A 228 -9.69 10.02 6.31
N ALA A 229 -8.64 9.25 6.57
CA ALA A 229 -7.54 9.06 5.63
C ALA A 229 -7.98 8.30 4.36
N LEU A 230 -8.69 7.19 4.54
CA LEU A 230 -9.20 6.38 3.43
C LEU A 230 -10.32 7.09 2.65
N GLY A 231 -11.14 7.90 3.30
CA GLY A 231 -12.22 8.67 2.67
C GLY A 231 -11.76 9.64 1.56
N LEU A 232 -10.46 9.87 1.44
CA LEU A 232 -9.85 10.64 0.35
C LEU A 232 -9.75 9.82 -0.95
N LEU A 233 -9.79 8.51 -0.88
CA LEU A 233 -9.60 7.63 -2.03
C LEU A 233 -10.94 7.32 -2.70
N PRO A 234 -10.98 7.30 -4.05
CA PRO A 234 -12.13 6.74 -4.77
C PRO A 234 -12.29 5.25 -4.41
N SER A 235 -13.50 4.84 -4.11
CA SER A 235 -13.79 3.43 -3.80
C SER A 235 -12.99 2.86 -2.62
N ALA A 236 -12.72 3.68 -1.61
CA ALA A 236 -12.07 3.24 -0.39
C ALA A 236 -12.89 2.11 0.28
N PRO A 237 -12.24 1.08 0.84
CA PRO A 237 -12.94 0.10 1.65
C PRO A 237 -13.55 0.79 2.88
N PRO A 238 -14.73 0.35 3.35
CA PRO A 238 -15.42 0.96 4.49
C PRO A 238 -14.77 0.53 5.82
N VAL A 239 -13.50 0.90 6.00
CA VAL A 239 -12.69 0.64 7.21
C VAL A 239 -12.58 1.91 8.01
N ASP A 240 -12.79 1.82 9.32
CA ASP A 240 -12.58 2.89 10.28
C ASP A 240 -11.85 2.39 11.52
N GLY A 241 -11.23 3.31 12.26
CA GLY A 241 -10.45 3.03 13.46
C GLY A 241 -9.43 4.12 13.73
N VAL A 242 -8.77 4.03 14.87
CA VAL A 242 -7.75 4.98 15.29
C VAL A 242 -6.39 4.30 15.32
N LEU A 243 -5.50 4.70 14.40
CA LEU A 243 -4.16 4.15 14.26
C LEU A 243 -3.18 4.85 15.19
N GLY A 244 -2.40 4.06 15.90
CA GLY A 244 -1.21 4.46 16.62
C GLY A 244 -0.04 3.55 16.27
N THR A 245 1.18 4.07 16.26
CA THR A 245 2.39 3.25 16.13
C THR A 245 3.60 3.96 16.73
N ASP A 246 4.49 3.18 17.28
CA ASP A 246 5.83 3.58 17.71
C ASP A 246 6.82 2.54 17.20
N MET A 247 7.44 2.84 16.06
CA MET A 247 8.35 1.94 15.37
C MET A 247 9.74 2.56 15.29
N THR A 248 10.77 1.76 15.52
CA THR A 248 12.17 2.16 15.39
C THR A 248 12.86 1.29 14.35
N LEU A 249 13.49 1.94 13.39
CA LEU A 249 14.32 1.34 12.35
C LEU A 249 15.78 1.68 12.63
N GLY A 250 16.56 0.69 13.01
CA GLY A 250 18.03 0.77 13.11
C GLY A 250 18.66 0.24 11.83
N MET A 251 19.62 0.98 11.28
CA MET A 251 20.28 0.62 10.03
C MET A 251 21.78 0.85 10.12
N THR A 252 22.54 -0.23 9.91
CA THR A 252 24.00 -0.17 9.74
C THR A 252 24.37 -0.79 8.40
N PRO A 253 25.62 -0.68 7.91
CA PRO A 253 26.04 -1.32 6.66
C PRO A 253 25.75 -2.84 6.62
N ASP A 254 25.81 -3.52 7.77
CA ASP A 254 25.74 -4.97 7.86
C ASP A 254 24.48 -5.47 8.59
N SER A 255 23.60 -4.58 9.06
CA SER A 255 22.45 -4.98 9.87
C SER A 255 21.27 -4.02 9.70
N LEU A 256 20.07 -4.59 9.66
CA LEU A 256 18.79 -3.89 9.75
C LEU A 256 18.04 -4.40 10.98
N THR A 257 17.53 -3.50 11.79
CA THR A 257 16.65 -3.83 12.92
C THR A 257 15.36 -3.02 12.83
N LEU A 258 14.22 -3.68 12.90
CA LEU A 258 12.90 -3.05 12.99
C LEU A 258 12.23 -3.55 14.26
N ARG A 259 11.80 -2.63 15.13
CA ARG A 259 11.13 -2.96 16.39
C ARG A 259 10.06 -1.93 16.69
N GLY A 260 9.01 -2.36 17.33
CA GLY A 260 7.97 -1.47 17.84
C GLY A 260 6.58 -2.08 17.80
N ASP A 261 5.62 -1.22 18.04
CA ASP A 261 4.23 -1.57 18.18
C ASP A 261 3.34 -0.74 17.23
N LEU A 262 2.28 -1.38 16.76
CA LEU A 262 1.20 -0.74 16.01
C LEU A 262 -0.10 -1.09 16.71
N SER A 263 -0.95 -0.10 16.94
CA SER A 263 -2.30 -0.31 17.49
C SER A 263 -3.36 0.26 16.56
N ILE A 264 -4.51 -0.40 16.49
CA ILE A 264 -5.72 0.13 15.86
C ILE A 264 -6.86 -0.03 16.85
N ALA A 265 -7.26 1.09 17.47
CA ALA A 265 -8.40 1.10 18.36
C ALA A 265 -9.70 1.19 17.55
N GLU A 266 -10.75 0.51 18.04
CA GLU A 266 -12.10 0.50 17.47
C GLU A 266 -12.13 0.19 15.97
N LEU A 267 -11.25 -0.75 15.52
CA LEU A 267 -11.27 -1.19 14.12
C LEU A 267 -12.66 -1.70 13.75
N SER A 268 -13.20 -1.18 12.67
CA SER A 268 -14.49 -1.58 12.12
C SER A 268 -14.43 -1.70 10.60
N TYR A 269 -15.28 -2.58 10.06
CA TYR A 269 -15.50 -2.75 8.63
C TYR A 269 -17.00 -2.64 8.35
N ASP A 270 -17.42 -1.76 7.45
CA ASP A 270 -18.80 -1.47 7.12
C ASP A 270 -19.65 -1.22 8.39
N LYS A 271 -19.14 -0.36 9.30
CA LYS A 271 -19.73 0.00 10.61
C LYS A 271 -19.88 -1.18 11.59
N ARG A 272 -19.39 -2.37 11.27
CA ARG A 272 -19.38 -3.51 12.17
C ARG A 272 -18.03 -3.58 12.89
N ARG A 273 -18.05 -3.52 14.21
CA ARG A 273 -16.84 -3.54 15.05
C ARG A 273 -16.10 -4.87 14.90
N PHE A 274 -14.82 -4.79 14.56
CA PHE A 274 -13.91 -5.94 14.58
C PHE A 274 -13.23 -6.09 15.95
N GLY A 275 -12.75 -4.99 16.52
CA GLY A 275 -12.07 -4.96 17.83
C GLY A 275 -10.89 -4.02 17.87
N ASN A 276 -10.18 -4.05 18.99
CA ASN A 276 -8.90 -3.36 19.14
C ASN A 276 -7.79 -4.34 18.74
N ILE A 277 -6.90 -3.89 17.88
CA ILE A 277 -5.73 -4.65 17.43
C ILE A 277 -4.47 -4.01 18.00
N ASP A 278 -3.60 -4.84 18.59
CA ASP A 278 -2.23 -4.46 18.89
C ASP A 278 -1.30 -5.47 18.22
N PHE A 279 -0.30 -4.95 17.53
CA PHE A 279 0.69 -5.72 16.82
C PHE A 279 2.08 -5.29 17.25
N GLY A 280 2.81 -6.18 17.91
CA GLY A 280 4.21 -5.99 18.26
C GLY A 280 5.11 -6.70 17.26
N LEU A 281 6.19 -6.06 16.87
CA LEU A 281 7.16 -6.60 15.92
C LEU A 281 8.59 -6.37 16.39
N TYR A 282 9.38 -7.42 16.36
CA TYR A 282 10.83 -7.37 16.36
C TYR A 282 11.36 -8.15 15.16
N TYR A 283 12.13 -7.48 14.31
CA TYR A 283 12.83 -8.09 13.19
C TYR A 283 14.28 -7.62 13.19
N LYS A 284 15.20 -8.54 12.97
CA LYS A 284 16.62 -8.26 12.82
C LYS A 284 17.19 -9.04 11.64
N GLN A 285 17.94 -8.36 10.81
CA GLN A 285 18.75 -8.92 9.74
C GLN A 285 20.21 -8.56 10.03
N ASP A 286 21.06 -9.59 10.15
CA ASP A 286 22.52 -9.47 10.22
C ASP A 286 23.13 -10.66 9.46
N GLN A 287 23.71 -11.65 10.14
CA GLN A 287 24.17 -12.93 9.56
C GLN A 287 23.02 -13.90 9.22
N GLY A 288 21.78 -13.48 9.42
CA GLY A 288 20.53 -14.19 9.15
C GLY A 288 19.36 -13.24 9.42
N HIS A 289 18.15 -13.77 9.40
CA HIS A 289 16.93 -13.00 9.68
C HIS A 289 16.26 -13.60 10.93
N VAL A 290 15.95 -12.78 11.92
CA VAL A 290 15.17 -13.17 13.10
C VAL A 290 13.87 -12.38 13.10
N ALA A 291 12.76 -13.05 13.37
CA ALA A 291 11.45 -12.42 13.48
C ALA A 291 10.74 -12.89 14.77
N ASP A 292 10.17 -11.95 15.50
CA ASP A 292 9.22 -12.17 16.59
C ASP A 292 8.07 -11.18 16.40
N ALA A 293 6.87 -11.69 16.15
CA ALA A 293 5.69 -10.87 15.97
C ALA A 293 4.54 -11.41 16.82
N ARG A 294 3.76 -10.49 17.39
CA ARG A 294 2.60 -10.79 18.21
C ARG A 294 1.43 -9.94 17.79
N LEU A 295 0.26 -10.56 17.67
CA LEU A 295 -1.01 -9.88 17.43
C LEU A 295 -1.98 -10.18 18.58
N THR A 296 -2.56 -9.13 19.13
CA THR A 296 -3.68 -9.25 20.08
C THR A 296 -4.96 -8.66 19.47
N LEU A 297 -6.09 -9.18 19.90
CA LEU A 297 -7.41 -8.68 19.56
C LEU A 297 -8.19 -8.50 20.86
N ASP A 298 -8.64 -7.26 21.14
CA ASP A 298 -9.25 -6.86 22.42
C ASP A 298 -8.44 -7.34 23.64
N GLY A 299 -7.10 -7.23 23.55
CA GLY A 299 -6.15 -7.62 24.60
C GLY A 299 -5.84 -9.11 24.70
N ALA A 300 -6.55 -9.98 23.96
CA ALA A 300 -6.24 -11.41 23.92
C ALA A 300 -5.24 -11.71 22.79
N GLU A 301 -4.21 -12.49 23.07
CA GLU A 301 -3.25 -12.95 22.06
C GLU A 301 -3.95 -13.87 21.07
N VAL A 302 -3.92 -13.53 19.77
CA VAL A 302 -4.56 -14.30 18.70
C VAL A 302 -3.58 -14.87 17.70
N LEU A 303 -2.35 -14.32 17.63
CA LEU A 303 -1.30 -14.84 16.77
C LEU A 303 0.07 -14.48 17.36
N THR A 304 0.98 -15.45 17.34
CA THR A 304 2.42 -15.20 17.47
C THR A 304 3.17 -15.87 16.33
N VAL A 305 4.20 -15.21 15.82
CA VAL A 305 5.12 -15.77 14.82
C VAL A 305 6.53 -15.58 15.33
N ARG A 306 7.29 -16.66 15.48
CA ARG A 306 8.67 -16.62 15.95
C ARG A 306 9.55 -17.53 15.13
N GLY A 307 10.76 -17.10 14.91
CA GLY A 307 11.77 -17.93 14.30
C GLY A 307 12.85 -17.17 13.58
N ASP A 308 13.60 -17.89 12.78
CA ASP A 308 14.70 -17.32 12.02
C ASP A 308 14.82 -17.91 10.60
N TYR A 309 15.62 -17.24 9.77
CA TYR A 309 16.09 -17.72 8.49
C TYR A 309 17.61 -17.58 8.44
N ARG A 310 18.33 -18.68 8.17
CA ARG A 310 19.78 -18.71 8.06
C ARG A 310 20.20 -19.52 6.83
N ALA A 311 20.73 -18.84 5.83
CA ALA A 311 21.04 -19.40 4.53
C ALA A 311 22.07 -20.55 4.57
N GLU A 312 22.93 -20.58 5.61
CA GLU A 312 23.96 -21.59 5.80
C GLU A 312 23.45 -22.94 6.35
N ARG A 313 22.18 -23.00 6.80
CA ARG A 313 21.58 -24.25 7.30
C ARG A 313 21.07 -25.12 6.15
N GLU A 314 21.00 -26.42 6.34
CA GLU A 314 20.36 -27.38 5.42
C GLU A 314 18.85 -27.08 5.26
N SER A 315 18.18 -26.66 6.36
CA SER A 315 16.84 -26.09 6.36
C SER A 315 16.93 -24.63 6.79
N PRO A 316 17.07 -23.68 5.87
CA PRO A 316 17.28 -22.27 6.19
C PRO A 316 16.16 -21.61 6.98
N LEU A 317 14.91 -22.00 6.72
CA LEU A 317 13.71 -21.44 7.36
C LEU A 317 13.37 -22.25 8.62
N ASP A 318 13.11 -21.56 9.72
CA ASP A 318 12.63 -22.11 10.99
C ASP A 318 11.68 -21.10 11.63
N LEU A 319 10.40 -21.12 11.22
CA LEU A 319 9.37 -20.23 11.74
C LEU A 319 8.24 -21.04 12.38
N THR A 320 7.75 -20.59 13.52
CA THR A 320 6.57 -21.15 14.18
C THR A 320 5.50 -20.07 14.32
N ALA A 321 4.34 -20.32 13.74
CA ALA A 321 3.12 -19.54 13.93
C ALA A 321 2.20 -20.26 14.91
N THR A 322 1.71 -19.55 15.92
CA THR A 322 0.79 -20.09 16.93
C THR A 322 -0.44 -19.18 17.03
N ILE A 323 -1.62 -19.77 16.91
CA ILE A 323 -2.93 -19.14 17.15
C ILE A 323 -3.52 -19.83 18.38
N PRO A 324 -3.42 -19.22 19.58
CA PRO A 324 -3.91 -19.86 20.80
C PRO A 324 -5.45 -19.94 20.88
N GLY A 325 -6.13 -19.04 20.14
CA GLY A 325 -7.60 -19.06 20.11
C GLY A 325 -8.21 -17.82 19.47
N PHE A 326 -8.24 -17.77 18.14
CA PHE A 326 -8.92 -16.68 17.41
C PHE A 326 -10.44 -16.86 17.48
N PRO A 327 -11.23 -15.86 17.97
CA PRO A 327 -12.67 -15.93 18.02
C PRO A 327 -13.26 -15.77 16.61
N LEU A 328 -13.83 -16.84 16.06
CA LEU A 328 -14.34 -16.86 14.68
C LEU A 328 -15.50 -15.88 14.43
N GLN A 329 -16.21 -15.46 15.48
CA GLN A 329 -17.24 -14.44 15.40
C GLN A 329 -16.72 -13.11 14.84
N GLN A 330 -15.45 -12.77 15.06
CA GLN A 330 -14.86 -11.55 14.54
C GLN A 330 -14.74 -11.58 13.01
N ALA A 331 -14.56 -12.76 12.41
CA ALA A 331 -14.53 -12.89 10.96
C ALA A 331 -15.88 -12.53 10.28
N ASN A 332 -17.00 -12.59 11.03
CA ASN A 332 -18.31 -12.29 10.47
C ASN A 332 -18.45 -10.85 9.97
N VAL A 333 -17.61 -9.91 10.43
CA VAL A 333 -17.66 -8.52 9.93
C VAL A 333 -17.32 -8.42 8.44
N PHE A 334 -16.59 -9.40 7.90
CA PHE A 334 -16.18 -9.48 6.49
C PHE A 334 -17.10 -10.37 5.66
N LEU A 335 -18.04 -11.09 6.30
CA LEU A 335 -18.90 -12.06 5.63
C LEU A 335 -20.31 -11.47 5.43
N PRO A 336 -20.98 -11.80 4.31
CA PRO A 336 -22.40 -11.46 4.12
C PRO A 336 -23.26 -12.16 5.17
N ASP A 337 -24.09 -11.39 5.86
CA ASP A 337 -24.92 -11.89 6.98
C ASP A 337 -25.93 -12.95 6.61
N ASP A 338 -26.36 -12.97 5.35
CA ASP A 338 -27.33 -13.90 4.78
C ASP A 338 -26.71 -15.21 4.29
N LEU A 339 -25.41 -15.21 4.01
CA LEU A 339 -24.72 -16.39 3.48
C LEU A 339 -24.15 -17.28 4.58
N ILE A 340 -23.36 -16.71 5.50
CA ILE A 340 -22.61 -17.52 6.47
C ILE A 340 -22.37 -16.73 7.76
N ARG A 341 -22.49 -17.42 8.90
CA ARG A 341 -22.08 -16.91 10.22
C ARG A 341 -21.26 -17.97 10.94
N LEU A 342 -20.15 -17.52 11.48
CA LEU A 342 -19.19 -18.34 12.21
C LEU A 342 -19.28 -18.07 13.70
N SER A 343 -19.15 -19.12 14.50
CA SER A 343 -18.94 -19.04 15.95
C SER A 343 -17.91 -20.07 16.39
N GLY A 344 -17.40 -19.93 17.61
CA GLY A 344 -16.36 -20.80 18.15
C GLY A 344 -14.97 -20.17 18.04
N ARG A 345 -13.92 -20.99 18.12
CA ARG A 345 -12.52 -20.55 18.14
C ARG A 345 -11.67 -21.38 17.21
N LEU A 346 -10.76 -20.70 16.50
CA LEU A 346 -9.69 -21.31 15.73
C LEU A 346 -8.43 -21.35 16.58
N GLN A 347 -7.83 -22.51 16.70
CA GLN A 347 -6.51 -22.74 17.30
C GLN A 347 -5.59 -23.36 16.25
N ALA A 348 -4.34 -22.96 16.20
CA ALA A 348 -3.37 -23.56 15.30
C ALA A 348 -1.93 -23.44 15.84
N LYS A 349 -1.12 -24.41 15.49
CA LYS A 349 0.34 -24.32 15.64
C LYS A 349 0.94 -24.91 14.38
N ILE A 350 1.65 -24.07 13.63
CA ILE A 350 2.23 -24.40 12.32
C ILE A 350 3.70 -24.04 12.37
N HIS A 351 4.53 -24.98 12.04
CA HIS A 351 5.96 -24.81 11.82
C HIS A 351 6.24 -24.75 10.32
N ALA A 352 7.04 -23.79 9.89
CA ALA A 352 7.51 -23.65 8.53
C ALA A 352 9.02 -23.84 8.50
N GLY A 353 9.46 -24.92 7.86
CA GLY A 353 10.87 -25.26 7.61
C GLY A 353 11.21 -25.19 6.12
N GLY A 354 12.37 -25.72 5.72
CA GLY A 354 12.80 -25.76 4.33
C GLY A 354 13.43 -24.46 3.83
N THR A 355 13.12 -24.05 2.60
CA THR A 355 13.62 -22.81 1.97
C THR A 355 12.51 -21.76 1.86
N ALA A 356 12.87 -20.48 1.69
CA ALA A 356 11.89 -19.41 1.52
C ALA A 356 11.02 -19.59 0.26
N ASP A 357 11.59 -20.16 -0.82
CA ASP A 357 10.86 -20.42 -2.09
C ASP A 357 10.00 -21.69 -2.03
N ARG A 358 10.34 -22.62 -1.14
CA ARG A 358 9.62 -23.89 -0.94
C ARG A 358 9.54 -24.20 0.56
N PRO A 359 8.68 -23.50 1.29
CA PRO A 359 8.48 -23.77 2.71
C PRO A 359 7.79 -25.11 2.89
N ARG A 360 8.25 -25.88 3.85
CA ARG A 360 7.60 -27.10 4.32
C ARG A 360 6.83 -26.78 5.58
N LEU A 361 5.52 -27.01 5.54
CA LEU A 361 4.61 -26.72 6.64
C LEU A 361 4.26 -28.01 7.39
N ASP A 362 4.44 -27.98 8.71
CA ASP A 362 4.07 -29.06 9.61
C ASP A 362 3.27 -28.51 10.77
N GLY A 363 2.23 -29.21 11.23
CA GLY A 363 1.46 -28.75 12.38
C GLY A 363 -0.01 -29.20 12.39
N GLY A 364 -0.86 -28.33 12.95
CA GLY A 364 -2.28 -28.65 13.04
C GLY A 364 -3.17 -27.45 13.30
N VAL A 365 -4.41 -27.62 12.88
CA VAL A 365 -5.50 -26.65 13.05
C VAL A 365 -6.64 -27.33 13.79
N HIS A 366 -7.15 -26.67 14.82
CA HIS A 366 -8.23 -27.17 15.66
C HIS A 366 -9.35 -26.13 15.75
N PHE A 367 -10.59 -26.59 15.55
CA PHE A 367 -11.81 -25.78 15.65
C PHE A 367 -12.54 -26.10 16.94
N ALA A 368 -12.38 -25.25 17.96
CA ALA A 368 -13.00 -25.46 19.26
C ALA A 368 -14.42 -24.89 19.30
N GLN A 369 -15.40 -25.76 19.58
CA GLN A 369 -16.83 -25.40 19.69
C GLN A 369 -17.33 -24.58 18.49
N THR A 370 -16.90 -24.96 17.30
CA THR A 370 -17.17 -24.17 16.07
C THR A 370 -18.47 -24.59 15.42
N GLU A 371 -19.30 -23.60 15.12
CA GLU A 371 -20.54 -23.75 14.35
C GLU A 371 -20.50 -22.80 13.13
N ILE A 372 -20.85 -23.36 11.99
CA ILE A 372 -21.06 -22.65 10.73
C ILE A 372 -22.56 -22.61 10.49
N ARG A 373 -23.19 -21.44 10.62
CA ARG A 373 -24.60 -21.23 10.30
C ARG A 373 -24.75 -20.69 8.90
N VAL A 374 -25.63 -21.29 8.11
CA VAL A 374 -25.96 -20.87 6.74
C VAL A 374 -27.42 -20.37 6.75
N PRO A 375 -27.68 -19.07 6.98
CA PRO A 375 -28.99 -18.49 7.12
C PRO A 375 -29.92 -18.75 5.91
N MET A 376 -29.37 -18.69 4.69
CA MET A 376 -30.08 -18.87 3.43
C MET A 376 -30.83 -20.19 3.37
N ILE A 377 -30.32 -21.26 3.97
CA ILE A 377 -30.96 -22.58 4.01
C ILE A 377 -31.48 -22.97 5.42
N GLY A 378 -31.37 -22.02 6.38
CA GLY A 378 -31.87 -22.21 7.74
C GLY A 378 -31.17 -23.30 8.55
N THR A 379 -29.94 -23.66 8.19
CA THR A 379 -29.21 -24.79 8.79
C THR A 379 -27.92 -24.35 9.44
N SER A 380 -27.42 -25.16 10.39
CA SER A 380 -26.10 -24.98 10.98
C SER A 380 -25.33 -26.30 11.01
N PHE A 381 -23.99 -26.18 10.93
CA PHE A 381 -23.08 -27.30 10.98
C PHE A 381 -22.13 -27.12 12.13
N ARG A 382 -22.02 -28.07 13.01
CA ARG A 382 -20.96 -28.12 14.03
C ARG A 382 -19.76 -28.88 13.49
N LEU A 383 -18.58 -28.28 13.62
CA LEU A 383 -17.34 -28.91 13.24
C LEU A 383 -16.89 -29.88 14.33
N SER A 384 -16.25 -30.98 13.91
CA SER A 384 -15.53 -31.85 14.83
C SER A 384 -14.50 -31.07 15.62
N SER A 385 -14.23 -31.52 16.86
CA SER A 385 -13.12 -31.02 17.67
C SER A 385 -11.79 -31.75 17.38
N ASP A 386 -11.74 -32.55 16.30
CA ASP A 386 -10.50 -33.19 15.90
C ASP A 386 -9.53 -32.19 15.27
N THR A 387 -8.26 -32.48 15.35
CA THR A 387 -7.21 -31.64 14.76
C THR A 387 -7.01 -32.00 13.30
N ILE A 388 -7.19 -31.03 12.42
CA ILE A 388 -6.78 -31.14 11.02
C ILE A 388 -5.25 -31.06 10.98
N ARG A 389 -4.63 -32.14 10.53
CA ARG A 389 -3.16 -32.24 10.52
C ARG A 389 -2.61 -31.60 9.25
N ILE A 390 -1.49 -30.92 9.41
CA ILE A 390 -0.64 -30.46 8.30
C ILE A 390 0.68 -31.23 8.40
N ASP A 391 1.05 -31.93 7.32
CA ASP A 391 2.23 -32.80 7.27
C ASP A 391 2.89 -32.66 5.89
N ASP A 392 4.12 -32.19 5.87
CA ASP A 392 4.89 -31.91 4.66
C ASP A 392 4.09 -31.05 3.64
N SER A 393 3.53 -29.95 4.11
CA SER A 393 2.66 -29.02 3.36
C SER A 393 1.34 -29.61 2.87
N ARG A 394 0.94 -30.79 3.32
CA ARG A 394 -0.37 -31.39 3.01
C ARG A 394 -1.32 -31.24 4.19
N VAL A 395 -2.49 -30.65 3.93
CA VAL A 395 -3.61 -30.61 4.88
C VAL A 395 -4.38 -31.91 4.78
N ILE A 396 -4.48 -32.66 5.88
CA ILE A 396 -5.04 -34.00 5.93
C ILE A 396 -6.33 -33.96 6.77
N PHE A 397 -7.45 -34.25 6.14
CA PHE A 397 -8.74 -34.50 6.77
C PHE A 397 -8.93 -36.00 6.94
N ASP A 398 -8.65 -36.50 8.15
CA ASP A 398 -8.84 -37.92 8.46
C ASP A 398 -10.17 -38.12 9.19
N ASN A 399 -11.19 -38.52 8.43
CA ASN A 399 -12.56 -38.70 8.93
C ASN A 399 -13.12 -37.49 9.70
N TYR A 400 -12.78 -36.27 9.23
CA TYR A 400 -13.24 -35.07 9.85
C TYR A 400 -14.75 -34.87 9.68
N THR A 401 -15.48 -34.64 10.78
CA THR A 401 -16.94 -34.66 10.72
C THR A 401 -17.58 -33.28 10.84
N LEU A 402 -18.61 -33.05 10.03
CA LEU A 402 -19.57 -31.96 10.15
C LEU A 402 -20.95 -32.55 10.61
N LEU A 403 -21.46 -31.99 11.69
CA LEU A 403 -22.74 -32.42 12.27
C LEU A 403 -23.82 -31.39 11.94
N ALA A 404 -24.80 -31.75 11.12
CA ALA A 404 -26.00 -30.96 10.91
C ALA A 404 -27.05 -31.36 11.92
N PRO A 405 -28.04 -30.47 12.30
CA PRO A 405 -29.13 -30.80 13.17
C PRO A 405 -29.97 -31.93 12.57
N ASN A 406 -30.27 -32.94 13.37
CA ASN A 406 -31.14 -34.09 13.00
C ASN A 406 -30.65 -34.90 11.77
N SER A 407 -29.38 -34.80 11.42
CA SER A 407 -28.79 -35.48 10.29
C SER A 407 -27.67 -36.44 10.73
N LYS A 408 -27.33 -37.39 9.85
CA LYS A 408 -26.11 -38.17 10.02
C LYS A 408 -24.91 -37.25 9.84
N PRO A 409 -23.76 -37.54 10.50
CA PRO A 409 -22.53 -36.81 10.28
C PRO A 409 -22.14 -36.87 8.81
N LEU A 410 -21.73 -35.72 8.24
CA LEU A 410 -21.00 -35.67 7.00
C LEU A 410 -19.52 -35.85 7.31
N THR A 411 -18.92 -36.88 6.79
CA THR A 411 -17.49 -37.17 7.01
C THR A 411 -16.66 -36.69 5.81
N ILE A 412 -15.63 -35.96 6.10
CA ILE A 412 -14.63 -35.49 5.10
C ILE A 412 -13.38 -36.36 5.23
N VAL A 413 -13.00 -36.98 4.14
CA VAL A 413 -11.70 -37.63 3.97
C VAL A 413 -11.05 -36.97 2.76
N SER A 414 -10.01 -36.18 2.99
CA SER A 414 -9.42 -35.36 1.93
C SER A 414 -7.96 -35.03 2.26
N GLU A 415 -7.18 -34.83 1.22
CA GLU A 415 -5.87 -34.22 1.29
C GLU A 415 -5.83 -33.00 0.35
N ALA A 416 -5.23 -31.90 0.82
CA ALA A 416 -5.01 -30.69 0.04
C ALA A 416 -3.51 -30.32 0.10
N ASP A 417 -2.89 -30.11 -1.05
CA ASP A 417 -1.49 -29.73 -1.16
C ASP A 417 -1.37 -28.20 -1.09
N LEU A 418 -0.58 -27.71 -0.14
CA LEU A 418 -0.24 -26.30 0.05
C LEU A 418 1.20 -25.95 -0.40
N ALA A 419 1.93 -26.88 -0.98
CA ALA A 419 3.33 -26.65 -1.39
C ALA A 419 3.46 -25.58 -2.49
N ASP A 420 2.40 -25.36 -3.28
CA ASP A 420 2.29 -24.27 -4.25
C ASP A 420 0.97 -23.52 -4.04
N PHE A 421 1.01 -22.39 -3.32
CA PHE A 421 -0.16 -21.55 -3.06
C PHE A 421 -0.81 -20.99 -4.35
N SER A 422 -0.10 -20.98 -5.48
CA SER A 422 -0.65 -20.56 -6.78
C SER A 422 -1.42 -21.66 -7.50
N ARG A 423 -1.27 -22.92 -7.07
CA ARG A 423 -1.85 -24.12 -7.67
C ARG A 423 -2.30 -25.14 -6.61
N MET A 424 -3.11 -24.68 -5.67
CA MET A 424 -3.67 -25.59 -4.66
C MET A 424 -4.55 -26.63 -5.34
N THR A 425 -4.28 -27.91 -5.08
CA THR A 425 -5.10 -29.05 -5.50
C THR A 425 -5.72 -29.69 -4.28
N ALA A 426 -6.99 -30.08 -4.36
CA ALA A 426 -7.67 -30.80 -3.31
C ALA A 426 -8.40 -32.02 -3.91
N ASP A 427 -8.23 -33.17 -3.29
CA ASP A 427 -9.02 -34.37 -3.58
C ASP A 427 -10.03 -34.55 -2.44
N LEU A 428 -11.32 -34.35 -2.73
CA LEU A 428 -12.39 -34.29 -1.74
C LEU A 428 -13.33 -35.49 -1.88
N ALA A 429 -13.36 -36.36 -0.88
CA ALA A 429 -14.38 -37.39 -0.75
C ALA A 429 -15.33 -37.06 0.41
N LEU A 430 -16.63 -36.91 0.10
CA LEU A 430 -17.72 -36.72 1.06
C LEU A 430 -18.46 -38.07 1.25
N ARG A 431 -18.66 -38.52 2.50
CA ARG A 431 -19.38 -39.76 2.84
C ARG A 431 -20.47 -39.49 3.88
#